data_ebfbea927df71d84e13b23fccc3e0655
#
_entry.id   ebfbea927df71d84e13b23fccc3e0655
#
_cell.length_a   1.000
_cell.length_b   1.000
_cell.length_c   1.000
_cell.angle_alpha   90.00
_cell.angle_beta   90.00
_cell.angle_gamma   90.00
#
_symmetry.space_group_name_H-M   'P 1'
#
loop_
_entity.id
_entity.type
_entity.pdbx_description
1 polymer ?
#
loop_
_entity_poly.entity_id
_entity_poly.type
_entity_poly.pdbx_seq_one_letter_code
_entity_poly.pdbx_strand_id
1 'polypeptide(L)'
;MPAALCEIEGYWCYWSGSKGYSGVGLHVNKEVAPQRPPFVHPAFDYENRIVVTEVAGITIGSVYVPNGGKDFVAKMRFLEALDEYAASFQTGVAGETRQLVLCGDMNVARADLDVHPKERKPRAIGQLPEERALIERILGRSLVDVGRALDPDNDSLFTWWAPWRNLRQRNIGWRLDYVFASTSLAARATACTVQKDVGTSDHAPVLASFR
;
A
#
# COMPACT_ATOMS: atom_id res chain seq x y z
N MET A 1 8.02 17.86 -8.84
CA MET A 1 7.62 17.76 -7.42
C MET A 1 7.84 19.14 -6.81
N PRO A 2 6.89 19.70 -6.03
CA PRO A 2 7.14 20.95 -5.30
C PRO A 2 8.28 20.78 -4.30
N ALA A 3 9.19 21.74 -4.22
CA ALA A 3 10.36 21.69 -3.32
C ALA A 3 9.97 21.44 -1.85
N ALA A 4 8.84 22.01 -1.40
CA ALA A 4 8.32 21.81 -0.06
C ALA A 4 7.96 20.35 0.30
N LEU A 5 7.77 19.47 -0.69
CA LEU A 5 7.54 18.04 -0.47
C LEU A 5 8.83 17.22 -0.58
N CYS A 6 9.88 17.80 -1.15
CA CYS A 6 11.17 17.13 -1.31
C CYS A 6 12.05 17.23 -0.06
N GLU A 7 11.82 18.28 0.75
CA GLU A 7 12.59 18.58 1.95
C GLU A 7 11.63 18.96 3.09
N ILE A 8 11.22 17.99 3.88
CA ILE A 8 10.42 18.22 5.08
C ILE A 8 11.37 18.26 6.27
N GLU A 9 11.33 19.36 7.04
CA GLU A 9 12.13 19.50 8.26
C GLU A 9 11.86 18.33 9.23
N GLY A 10 12.90 17.77 9.81
CA GLY A 10 12.80 16.62 10.71
C GLY A 10 12.64 15.25 10.01
N TYR A 11 12.66 15.20 8.67
CA TYR A 11 12.52 13.95 7.92
C TYR A 11 13.65 13.71 6.93
N TRP A 12 13.98 12.45 6.72
CA TRP A 12 14.69 11.96 5.57
C TRP A 12 13.67 11.71 4.46
N CYS A 13 13.67 12.55 3.43
CA CYS A 13 12.75 12.45 2.32
C CYS A 13 13.40 11.72 1.16
N TYR A 14 12.66 10.79 0.57
CA TYR A 14 13.02 10.10 -0.66
C TYR A 14 11.83 10.09 -1.62
N TRP A 15 12.10 10.42 -2.87
CA TRP A 15 11.14 10.39 -3.95
C TRP A 15 11.76 9.74 -5.17
N SER A 16 11.02 8.86 -5.83
CA SER A 16 11.34 8.31 -7.13
C SER A 16 10.13 8.39 -8.03
N GLY A 17 10.35 8.80 -9.26
CA GLY A 17 9.27 8.96 -10.24
C GLY A 17 9.81 9.38 -11.59
N SER A 18 9.06 9.11 -12.64
CA SER A 18 9.42 9.45 -14.01
C SER A 18 8.36 10.34 -14.65
N LYS A 19 8.74 11.58 -14.96
CA LYS A 19 7.97 12.52 -15.81
C LYS A 19 6.46 12.66 -15.49
N GLY A 20 6.08 12.53 -14.21
CA GLY A 20 4.68 12.72 -13.77
C GLY A 20 3.74 11.55 -14.09
N TYR A 21 4.26 10.39 -14.47
CA TYR A 21 3.44 9.23 -14.81
C TYR A 21 3.27 8.25 -13.64
N SER A 22 4.35 7.89 -12.98
CA SER A 22 4.35 7.04 -11.80
C SER A 22 5.38 7.55 -10.81
N GLY A 23 5.28 7.13 -9.57
CA GLY A 23 6.25 7.47 -8.55
C GLY A 23 5.79 7.06 -7.17
N VAL A 24 6.79 6.82 -6.33
CA VAL A 24 6.63 6.49 -4.91
C VAL A 24 7.59 7.34 -4.09
N GLY A 25 7.28 7.50 -2.82
CA GLY A 25 8.14 8.19 -1.87
C GLY A 25 8.07 7.59 -0.49
N LEU A 26 9.10 7.82 0.30
CA LEU A 26 9.16 7.52 1.72
C LEU A 26 9.74 8.70 2.49
N HIS A 27 9.13 9.00 3.62
CA HIS A 27 9.59 10.00 4.56
C HIS A 27 9.81 9.32 5.91
N VAL A 28 11.03 9.38 6.41
CA VAL A 28 11.42 8.76 7.68
C VAL A 28 11.76 9.86 8.68
N ASN A 29 11.09 9.88 9.83
CA ASN A 29 11.36 10.82 10.90
C ASN A 29 12.78 10.60 11.46
N LYS A 30 13.55 11.68 11.57
CA LYS A 30 14.93 11.67 12.06
C LYS A 30 15.05 11.31 13.54
N GLU A 31 13.98 11.49 14.32
CA GLU A 31 13.94 11.02 15.72
C GLU A 31 13.92 9.49 15.81
N VAL A 32 13.27 8.81 14.85
CA VAL A 32 13.22 7.35 14.78
C VAL A 32 14.47 6.79 14.11
N ALA A 33 15.03 7.49 13.14
CA ALA A 33 16.26 7.14 12.42
C ALA A 33 17.23 8.33 12.41
N PRO A 34 18.10 8.51 13.46
CA PRO A 34 19.03 9.63 13.52
C PRO A 34 20.00 9.67 12.35
N GLN A 35 20.34 8.53 11.77
CA GLN A 35 21.10 8.43 10.53
C GLN A 35 20.17 8.14 9.36
N ARG A 36 20.48 8.70 8.17
CA ARG A 36 19.69 8.48 6.98
C ARG A 36 19.70 7.01 6.60
N PRO A 37 18.53 6.34 6.60
CA PRO A 37 18.45 4.96 6.18
C PRO A 37 18.63 4.85 4.65
N PRO A 38 19.08 3.70 4.13
CA PRO A 38 19.13 3.45 2.70
C PRO A 38 17.70 3.32 2.15
N PHE A 39 17.46 3.95 1.00
CA PHE A 39 16.24 3.75 0.21
C PHE A 39 16.60 2.91 -1.00
N VAL A 40 15.95 1.78 -1.16
CA VAL A 40 16.30 0.76 -2.14
C VAL A 40 15.10 0.42 -3.01
N HIS A 41 15.33 0.27 -4.31
CA HIS A 41 14.36 -0.27 -5.24
C HIS A 41 14.63 -1.77 -5.39
N PRO A 42 13.66 -2.65 -5.10
CA PRO A 42 13.78 -4.08 -5.42
C PRO A 42 14.05 -4.30 -6.91
N ALA A 43 14.75 -5.37 -7.25
CA ALA A 43 15.15 -5.64 -8.64
C ALA A 43 13.97 -5.77 -9.63
N PHE A 44 12.78 -6.04 -9.14
CA PHE A 44 11.56 -6.09 -9.95
C PHE A 44 10.87 -4.72 -10.09
N ASP A 45 11.42 -3.66 -9.49
CA ASP A 45 10.82 -2.32 -9.62
C ASP A 45 10.66 -1.94 -11.08
N TYR A 46 9.45 -1.60 -11.41
CA TYR A 46 9.04 -1.21 -12.74
C TYR A 46 8.41 0.19 -12.67
N GLU A 47 8.93 1.11 -13.46
CA GLU A 47 8.43 2.48 -13.53
C GLU A 47 8.42 3.25 -12.20
N ASN A 48 9.35 2.99 -11.29
CA ASN A 48 9.41 3.63 -9.96
C ASN A 48 8.13 3.41 -9.14
N ARG A 49 7.70 2.16 -8.98
CA ARG A 49 6.46 1.80 -8.31
C ARG A 49 6.63 1.17 -6.94
N ILE A 50 7.87 0.91 -6.55
CA ILE A 50 8.17 0.43 -5.21
C ILE A 50 9.51 0.99 -4.74
N VAL A 51 9.53 1.45 -3.49
CA VAL A 51 10.75 1.77 -2.76
C VAL A 51 10.64 1.22 -1.36
N VAL A 52 11.73 0.69 -0.84
CA VAL A 52 11.79 0.12 0.50
C VAL A 52 12.90 0.77 1.30
N THR A 53 12.72 0.80 2.61
CA THR A 53 13.74 1.20 3.58
C THR A 53 13.64 0.32 4.82
N GLU A 54 14.71 0.21 5.59
CA GLU A 54 14.70 -0.46 6.88
C GLU A 54 14.85 0.56 8.00
N VAL A 55 13.95 0.53 8.96
CA VAL A 55 13.94 1.41 10.13
C VAL A 55 13.60 0.58 11.36
N ALA A 56 14.45 0.62 12.39
CA ALA A 56 14.24 -0.09 13.65
C ALA A 56 13.98 -1.62 13.47
N GLY A 57 14.64 -2.25 12.51
CA GLY A 57 14.47 -3.67 12.20
C GLY A 57 13.19 -4.03 11.43
N ILE A 58 12.44 -3.02 10.95
CA ILE A 58 11.25 -3.20 10.15
C ILE A 58 11.55 -2.73 8.72
N THR A 59 11.36 -3.59 7.74
CA THR A 59 11.37 -3.20 6.33
C THR A 59 10.02 -2.58 5.97
N ILE A 60 10.03 -1.36 5.46
CA ILE A 60 8.83 -0.61 5.05
C ILE A 60 8.91 -0.37 3.55
N GLY A 61 7.91 -0.83 2.81
CA GLY A 61 7.76 -0.62 1.37
C GLY A 61 6.60 0.32 1.05
N SER A 62 6.90 1.38 0.28
CA SER A 62 5.87 2.19 -0.38
C SER A 62 5.61 1.60 -1.77
N VAL A 63 4.38 1.22 -2.05
CA VAL A 63 3.98 0.45 -3.24
C VAL A 63 2.90 1.19 -4.02
N TYR A 64 3.06 1.22 -5.33
CA TYR A 64 2.05 1.70 -6.27
C TYR A 64 1.85 0.68 -7.39
N VAL A 65 0.96 -0.27 -7.21
CA VAL A 65 0.65 -1.30 -8.20
C VAL A 65 0.11 -0.65 -9.48
N PRO A 66 0.54 -1.08 -10.69
CA PRO A 66 -0.03 -0.57 -11.93
C PRO A 66 -1.56 -0.69 -11.94
N ASN A 67 -2.25 0.34 -12.44
CA ASN A 67 -3.73 0.29 -12.53
C ASN A 67 -4.23 -0.86 -13.42
N GLY A 68 -3.49 -1.19 -14.48
CA GLY A 68 -3.81 -2.28 -15.40
C GLY A 68 -4.73 -1.88 -16.56
N GLY A 69 -5.31 -0.69 -16.55
CA GLY A 69 -6.17 -0.25 -17.64
C GLY A 69 -5.44 -0.07 -18.99
N LYS A 70 -4.16 0.28 -18.93
CA LYS A 70 -3.29 0.43 -20.10
C LYS A 70 -2.54 -0.87 -20.42
N ASP A 71 -2.06 -1.56 -19.39
CA ASP A 71 -1.29 -2.79 -19.50
C ASP A 71 -1.62 -3.71 -18.31
N PHE A 72 -2.57 -4.60 -18.53
CA PHE A 72 -3.01 -5.56 -17.51
C PHE A 72 -1.94 -6.63 -17.24
N VAL A 73 -1.15 -7.01 -18.28
CA VAL A 73 -0.09 -7.99 -18.11
C VAL A 73 1.02 -7.46 -17.21
N ALA A 74 1.40 -6.19 -17.37
CA ALA A 74 2.36 -5.54 -16.49
C ALA A 74 1.87 -5.49 -15.04
N LYS A 75 0.57 -5.24 -14.81
CA LYS A 75 -0.03 -5.29 -13.48
C LYS A 75 0.11 -6.66 -12.84
N MET A 76 -0.28 -7.71 -13.56
CA MET A 76 -0.23 -9.08 -13.04
C MET A 76 1.20 -9.49 -12.71
N ARG A 77 2.17 -9.21 -13.61
CA ARG A 77 3.60 -9.45 -13.37
C ARG A 77 4.12 -8.71 -12.13
N PHE A 78 3.69 -7.47 -11.93
CA PHE A 78 4.10 -6.70 -10.75
C PHE A 78 3.56 -7.33 -9.46
N LEU A 79 2.29 -7.76 -9.44
CA LEU A 79 1.68 -8.44 -8.30
C LEU A 79 2.35 -9.80 -8.02
N GLU A 80 2.69 -10.58 -9.06
CA GLU A 80 3.44 -11.83 -8.92
C GLU A 80 4.83 -11.58 -8.30
N ALA A 81 5.55 -10.58 -8.78
CA ALA A 81 6.86 -10.23 -8.26
C ALA A 81 6.77 -9.68 -6.80
N LEU A 82 5.70 -8.99 -6.46
CA LEU A 82 5.45 -8.54 -5.10
C LEU A 82 5.13 -9.72 -4.16
N ASP A 83 4.43 -10.75 -4.63
CA ASP A 83 4.23 -12.02 -3.91
C ASP A 83 5.56 -12.73 -3.61
N GLU A 84 6.43 -12.85 -4.64
CA GLU A 84 7.77 -13.43 -4.47
C GLU A 84 8.64 -12.63 -3.50
N TYR A 85 8.57 -11.30 -3.59
CA TYR A 85 9.26 -10.41 -2.66
C TYR A 85 8.78 -10.62 -1.22
N ALA A 86 7.48 -10.65 -0.99
CA ALA A 86 6.91 -10.94 0.34
C ALA A 86 7.32 -12.33 0.84
N ALA A 87 7.37 -13.34 -0.03
CA ALA A 87 7.82 -14.69 0.30
C ALA A 87 9.28 -14.71 0.78
N SER A 88 10.15 -13.86 0.23
CA SER A 88 11.56 -13.77 0.63
C SER A 88 11.77 -13.35 2.10
N PHE A 89 10.76 -12.75 2.73
CA PHE A 89 10.79 -12.40 4.16
C PHE A 89 10.42 -13.57 5.07
N GLN A 90 9.81 -14.62 4.55
CA GLN A 90 9.48 -15.82 5.31
C GLN A 90 10.70 -16.76 5.48
N THR A 91 11.66 -16.70 4.56
CA THR A 91 12.82 -17.62 4.48
C THR A 91 14.04 -17.12 5.24
N GLY A 92 13.88 -16.28 6.26
CA GLY A 92 14.98 -15.78 7.10
C GLY A 92 15.78 -16.92 7.71
N VAL A 93 17.13 -16.79 7.66
CA VAL A 93 18.07 -17.75 8.23
C VAL A 93 17.79 -17.87 9.73
N ALA A 94 17.52 -19.11 10.19
CA ALA A 94 17.56 -19.53 11.59
C ALA A 94 16.91 -18.57 12.61
N GLY A 95 15.57 -18.52 12.64
CA GLY A 95 14.83 -18.03 13.83
C GLY A 95 14.54 -16.53 13.88
N GLU A 96 15.05 -15.69 12.99
CA GLU A 96 14.73 -14.27 12.93
C GLU A 96 13.55 -14.02 11.98
N THR A 97 12.41 -13.66 12.55
CA THR A 97 11.24 -13.21 11.75
C THR A 97 11.50 -11.78 11.28
N ARG A 98 11.92 -11.62 10.04
CA ARG A 98 12.08 -10.28 9.43
C ARG A 98 10.69 -9.62 9.36
N GLN A 99 10.59 -8.41 9.90
CA GLN A 99 9.34 -7.66 9.90
C GLN A 99 9.19 -6.87 8.60
N LEU A 100 8.03 -6.96 7.97
CA LEU A 100 7.70 -6.30 6.71
C LEU A 100 6.40 -5.50 6.86
N VAL A 101 6.40 -4.28 6.35
CA VAL A 101 5.21 -3.49 6.06
C VAL A 101 5.21 -3.13 4.58
N LEU A 102 4.15 -3.46 3.85
CA LEU A 102 3.87 -2.97 2.51
C LEU A 102 2.67 -2.04 2.59
N CYS A 103 2.83 -0.79 2.20
CA CYS A 103 1.76 0.20 2.23
C CYS A 103 1.67 0.98 0.92
N GLY A 104 0.46 1.39 0.55
CA GLY A 104 0.17 2.19 -0.62
C GLY A 104 -0.99 1.66 -1.45
N ASP A 105 -1.07 2.14 -2.68
CA ASP A 105 -2.13 1.81 -3.63
C ASP A 105 -1.85 0.45 -4.31
N MET A 106 -2.63 -0.56 -3.93
CA MET A 106 -2.57 -1.88 -4.54
C MET A 106 -3.39 -1.98 -5.84
N ASN A 107 -4.18 -0.96 -6.16
CA ASN A 107 -5.07 -0.90 -7.32
C ASN A 107 -5.98 -2.15 -7.46
N VAL A 108 -6.26 -2.85 -6.37
CA VAL A 108 -7.13 -4.03 -6.29
C VAL A 108 -8.02 -3.90 -5.05
N ALA A 109 -9.31 -3.96 -5.25
CA ALA A 109 -10.27 -4.15 -4.16
C ALA A 109 -10.31 -5.64 -3.80
N ARG A 110 -9.79 -5.99 -2.63
CA ARG A 110 -9.55 -7.36 -2.18
C ARG A 110 -10.83 -8.23 -2.17
N ALA A 111 -11.95 -7.62 -1.76
CA ALA A 111 -13.23 -8.30 -1.65
C ALA A 111 -14.38 -7.38 -2.09
N ASP A 112 -15.58 -7.92 -2.20
CA ASP A 112 -16.78 -7.11 -2.50
C ASP A 112 -17.07 -6.08 -1.42
N LEU A 113 -16.68 -6.37 -0.17
CA LEU A 113 -16.75 -5.42 0.95
C LEU A 113 -15.89 -4.17 0.74
N ASP A 114 -14.86 -4.27 -0.09
CA ASP A 114 -13.94 -3.18 -0.41
C ASP A 114 -14.41 -2.31 -1.58
N VAL A 115 -15.61 -2.59 -2.10
CA VAL A 115 -16.24 -1.84 -3.18
C VAL A 115 -17.67 -1.47 -2.80
N HIS A 116 -18.01 -0.19 -2.86
CA HIS A 116 -19.39 0.25 -2.64
C HIS A 116 -20.35 -0.50 -3.61
N PRO A 117 -21.51 -1.00 -3.15
CA PRO A 117 -22.41 -1.83 -3.97
C PRO A 117 -22.74 -1.26 -5.34
N LYS A 118 -22.86 0.08 -5.48
CA LYS A 118 -23.13 0.77 -6.76
C LYS A 118 -21.94 0.74 -7.74
N GLU A 119 -20.73 0.44 -7.27
CA GLU A 119 -19.50 0.40 -8.07
C GLU A 119 -19.01 -1.03 -8.34
N ARG A 120 -19.67 -2.06 -7.80
CA ARG A 120 -19.33 -3.46 -8.02
C ARG A 120 -19.56 -3.85 -9.49
N LYS A 121 -18.48 -4.27 -10.13
CA LYS A 121 -18.49 -4.72 -11.54
C LYS A 121 -17.54 -5.92 -11.67
N PRO A 122 -18.04 -7.15 -11.70
CA PRO A 122 -17.21 -8.37 -11.65
C PRO A 122 -16.14 -8.51 -12.76
N ARG A 123 -16.27 -7.70 -13.81
CA ARG A 123 -15.29 -7.67 -14.94
C ARG A 123 -14.46 -6.38 -14.98
N ALA A 124 -14.54 -5.55 -13.92
CA ALA A 124 -13.72 -4.34 -13.86
C ALA A 124 -12.32 -4.69 -13.35
N ILE A 125 -11.31 -4.12 -13.99
CA ILE A 125 -9.93 -4.15 -13.49
C ILE A 125 -9.93 -3.56 -12.07
N GLY A 126 -9.17 -4.19 -11.17
CA GLY A 126 -9.21 -3.88 -9.74
C GLY A 126 -10.25 -4.68 -8.95
N GLN A 127 -11.12 -5.46 -9.64
CA GLN A 127 -12.11 -6.35 -9.01
C GLN A 127 -12.07 -7.78 -9.59
N LEU A 128 -11.13 -8.06 -10.49
CA LEU A 128 -11.04 -9.37 -11.15
C LEU A 128 -10.61 -10.46 -10.15
N PRO A 129 -11.16 -11.69 -10.29
CA PRO A 129 -10.80 -12.81 -9.41
C PRO A 129 -9.31 -13.11 -9.38
N GLU A 130 -8.62 -13.01 -10.52
CA GLU A 130 -7.18 -13.26 -10.65
C GLU A 130 -6.34 -12.20 -9.92
N GLU A 131 -6.76 -10.93 -9.92
CA GLU A 131 -6.11 -9.86 -9.15
C GLU A 131 -6.27 -10.11 -7.64
N ARG A 132 -7.49 -10.41 -7.21
CA ARG A 132 -7.82 -10.74 -5.82
C ARG A 132 -7.05 -11.96 -5.33
N ALA A 133 -6.93 -12.99 -6.15
CA ALA A 133 -6.17 -14.19 -5.82
C ALA A 133 -4.69 -13.88 -5.54
N LEU A 134 -4.08 -12.94 -6.28
CA LEU A 134 -2.71 -12.51 -6.01
C LEU A 134 -2.59 -11.71 -4.72
N ILE A 135 -3.54 -10.85 -4.40
CA ILE A 135 -3.56 -10.16 -3.09
C ILE A 135 -3.67 -11.18 -1.94
N GLU A 136 -4.54 -12.20 -2.07
CA GLU A 136 -4.64 -13.26 -1.06
C GLU A 136 -3.34 -14.08 -0.95
N ARG A 137 -2.64 -14.34 -2.06
CA ARG A 137 -1.32 -15.00 -2.01
C ARG A 137 -0.29 -14.15 -1.28
N ILE A 138 -0.23 -12.85 -1.54
CA ILE A 138 0.66 -11.91 -0.85
C ILE A 138 0.37 -11.93 0.65
N LEU A 139 -0.89 -11.88 1.05
CA LEU A 139 -1.30 -11.98 2.46
C LEU A 139 -0.94 -13.34 3.07
N GLY A 140 -1.07 -14.42 2.29
CA GLY A 140 -0.64 -15.78 2.66
C GLY A 140 0.86 -15.89 2.98
N ARG A 141 1.67 -14.86 2.67
CA ARG A 141 3.09 -14.75 3.07
C ARG A 141 3.27 -14.24 4.50
N SER A 142 2.41 -14.64 5.42
CA SER A 142 2.40 -14.21 6.83
C SER A 142 2.20 -12.68 6.98
N LEU A 143 1.48 -12.08 6.05
CA LEU A 143 1.06 -10.70 6.11
C LEU A 143 -0.42 -10.60 6.50
N VAL A 144 -0.77 -9.53 7.17
CA VAL A 144 -2.13 -9.20 7.61
C VAL A 144 -2.53 -7.86 7.02
N ASP A 145 -3.72 -7.77 6.46
CA ASP A 145 -4.38 -6.51 6.12
C ASP A 145 -4.82 -5.83 7.42
N VAL A 146 -4.02 -4.88 7.88
CA VAL A 146 -4.20 -4.25 9.20
C VAL A 146 -5.55 -3.56 9.33
N GLY A 147 -5.99 -2.84 8.29
CA GLY A 147 -7.28 -2.15 8.31
C GLY A 147 -8.46 -3.12 8.46
N ARG A 148 -8.43 -4.21 7.71
CA ARG A 148 -9.50 -5.22 7.75
C ARG A 148 -9.44 -6.07 9.03
N ALA A 149 -8.25 -6.33 9.57
CA ALA A 149 -8.09 -7.07 10.81
C ALA A 149 -8.64 -6.32 12.03
N LEU A 150 -8.50 -4.98 12.04
CA LEU A 150 -9.02 -4.14 13.12
C LEU A 150 -10.52 -3.81 12.99
N ASP A 151 -11.06 -3.86 11.78
CA ASP A 151 -12.47 -3.53 11.51
C ASP A 151 -13.02 -4.47 10.42
N PRO A 152 -13.27 -5.75 10.77
CA PRO A 152 -13.52 -6.83 9.82
C PRO A 152 -14.82 -6.67 9.03
N ASP A 153 -15.84 -6.09 9.63
CA ASP A 153 -17.19 -6.01 9.05
C ASP A 153 -17.51 -4.64 8.44
N ASN A 154 -16.60 -3.69 8.50
CA ASN A 154 -16.81 -2.34 8.00
C ASN A 154 -16.83 -2.30 6.46
N ASP A 155 -17.96 -2.03 5.89
CA ASP A 155 -18.21 -1.94 4.44
C ASP A 155 -18.01 -0.52 3.86
N SER A 156 -17.39 0.37 4.64
CA SER A 156 -17.21 1.78 4.30
C SER A 156 -15.75 2.28 4.42
N LEU A 157 -14.77 1.37 4.51
CA LEU A 157 -13.33 1.65 4.57
C LEU A 157 -12.75 2.08 3.21
N PHE A 158 -13.49 2.85 2.43
CA PHE A 158 -13.01 3.26 1.11
C PHE A 158 -11.89 4.28 1.22
N THR A 159 -10.90 4.15 0.34
CA THR A 159 -9.72 5.01 0.27
C THR A 159 -9.63 5.81 -1.01
N TRP A 160 -10.38 5.41 -2.04
CA TRP A 160 -10.43 6.06 -3.34
C TRP A 160 -11.86 6.30 -3.80
N TRP A 161 -12.08 7.45 -4.42
CA TRP A 161 -13.36 7.84 -5.01
C TRP A 161 -13.13 8.50 -6.37
N ALA A 162 -13.86 8.04 -7.38
CA ALA A 162 -13.79 8.70 -8.67
C ALA A 162 -14.14 10.20 -8.55
N PRO A 163 -13.39 11.09 -9.23
CA PRO A 163 -13.44 12.55 -9.00
C PRO A 163 -14.66 13.24 -9.61
N TRP A 164 -15.76 12.55 -9.80
CA TRP A 164 -17.01 13.09 -10.36
C TRP A 164 -18.22 12.74 -9.49
N ARG A 165 -19.37 13.43 -9.72
CA ARG A 165 -20.66 13.18 -9.08
C ARG A 165 -20.65 13.22 -7.56
N ASN A 166 -19.68 13.91 -6.95
CA ASN A 166 -19.52 14.02 -5.51
C ASN A 166 -19.47 12.63 -4.81
N LEU A 167 -18.79 11.65 -5.45
CA LEU A 167 -18.77 10.28 -4.93
C LEU A 167 -18.08 10.18 -3.58
N ARG A 168 -17.03 10.99 -3.33
CA ARG A 168 -16.34 11.04 -2.04
C ARG A 168 -17.27 11.50 -0.91
N GLN A 169 -18.03 12.60 -1.10
CA GLN A 169 -18.97 13.11 -0.11
C GLN A 169 -20.10 12.11 0.20
N ARG A 170 -20.44 11.28 -0.79
CA ARG A 170 -21.45 10.23 -0.68
C ARG A 170 -20.89 8.90 -0.21
N ASN A 171 -19.58 8.84 0.06
CA ASN A 171 -18.81 7.65 0.38
C ASN A 171 -19.08 6.47 -0.59
N ILE A 172 -19.16 6.75 -1.89
CA ILE A 172 -19.29 5.74 -2.94
C ILE A 172 -17.92 5.52 -3.57
N GLY A 173 -17.15 4.60 -3.02
CA GLY A 173 -15.75 4.43 -3.35
C GLY A 173 -15.28 3.00 -3.30
N TRP A 174 -13.95 2.84 -3.41
CA TRP A 174 -13.24 1.58 -3.34
C TRP A 174 -12.13 1.67 -2.28
N ARG A 175 -11.80 0.57 -1.65
CA ARG A 175 -10.59 0.46 -0.84
C ARG A 175 -9.47 -0.09 -1.71
N LEU A 176 -8.51 0.74 -2.05
CA LEU A 176 -7.37 0.43 -2.91
C LEU A 176 -6.03 0.60 -2.18
N ASP A 177 -6.01 1.42 -1.13
CA ASP A 177 -4.84 1.70 -0.32
C ASP A 177 -4.86 0.84 0.94
N TYR A 178 -3.75 0.18 1.21
CA TYR A 178 -3.64 -0.81 2.28
C TYR A 178 -2.38 -0.60 3.11
N VAL A 179 -2.41 -1.15 4.31
CA VAL A 179 -1.23 -1.42 5.13
C VAL A 179 -1.22 -2.92 5.40
N PHE A 180 -0.33 -3.64 4.72
CA PHE A 180 -0.05 -5.05 4.98
C PHE A 180 1.15 -5.15 5.90
N ALA A 181 1.03 -5.84 7.02
CA ALA A 181 2.11 -5.98 8.00
C ALA A 181 2.31 -7.45 8.36
N SER A 182 3.56 -7.81 8.65
CA SER A 182 3.89 -9.14 9.18
C SER A 182 3.00 -9.48 10.38
N THR A 183 2.61 -10.74 10.53
CA THR A 183 1.68 -11.19 11.58
C THR A 183 2.10 -10.72 12.98
N SER A 184 3.40 -10.80 13.31
CA SER A 184 3.93 -10.33 14.58
C SER A 184 3.79 -8.82 14.80
N LEU A 185 3.95 -8.03 13.74
CA LEU A 185 3.78 -6.59 13.79
C LEU A 185 2.29 -6.21 13.79
N ALA A 186 1.48 -6.88 12.98
CA ALA A 186 0.02 -6.66 12.92
C ALA A 186 -0.65 -6.93 14.28
N ALA A 187 -0.16 -7.90 15.06
CA ALA A 187 -0.64 -8.15 16.41
C ALA A 187 -0.40 -6.97 17.39
N ARG A 188 0.47 -6.03 17.02
CA ARG A 188 0.75 -4.80 17.78
C ARG A 188 0.00 -3.59 17.23
N ALA A 189 -0.75 -3.74 16.16
CA ALA A 189 -1.53 -2.65 15.57
C ALA A 189 -2.64 -2.20 16.54
N THR A 190 -2.77 -0.89 16.70
CA THR A 190 -3.74 -0.27 17.62
C THR A 190 -4.79 0.54 16.88
N ALA A 191 -4.48 1.01 15.69
CA ALA A 191 -5.40 1.74 14.82
C ALA A 191 -4.99 1.58 13.34
N CYS A 192 -5.99 1.60 12.46
CA CYS A 192 -5.81 1.81 11.03
C CYS A 192 -7.02 2.58 10.50
N THR A 193 -6.82 3.86 10.20
CA THR A 193 -7.91 4.77 9.88
C THR A 193 -7.72 5.44 8.52
N VAL A 194 -8.82 5.65 7.80
CA VAL A 194 -8.84 6.39 6.54
C VAL A 194 -9.15 7.85 6.82
N GLN A 195 -8.25 8.76 6.42
CA GLN A 195 -8.38 10.21 6.62
C GLN A 195 -9.19 10.83 5.46
N LYS A 196 -10.43 10.44 5.31
CA LYS A 196 -11.30 10.79 4.17
C LYS A 196 -11.58 12.29 4.01
N ASP A 197 -11.37 13.08 5.07
CA ASP A 197 -11.58 14.53 5.05
C ASP A 197 -10.35 15.31 4.51
N VAL A 198 -9.22 14.62 4.30
CA VAL A 198 -8.04 15.20 3.63
C VAL A 198 -8.27 15.21 2.12
N GLY A 199 -8.69 16.36 1.59
CA GLY A 199 -9.31 16.51 0.27
C GLY A 199 -8.43 16.94 -0.89
N THR A 200 -7.10 16.66 -0.88
CA THR A 200 -6.19 17.13 -1.94
C THR A 200 -6.01 16.15 -3.12
N SER A 201 -6.54 14.94 -3.00
CA SER A 201 -6.43 13.85 -3.99
C SER A 201 -7.76 13.12 -4.09
N ASP A 202 -7.95 12.31 -5.14
CA ASP A 202 -9.03 11.32 -5.25
C ASP A 202 -8.81 10.10 -4.32
N HIS A 203 -7.60 9.94 -3.75
CA HIS A 203 -7.33 9.03 -2.63
C HIS A 203 -7.34 9.77 -1.28
N ALA A 204 -7.55 9.02 -0.20
CA ALA A 204 -7.38 9.49 1.17
C ALA A 204 -6.16 8.82 1.83
N PRO A 205 -5.42 9.53 2.68
CA PRO A 205 -4.37 8.91 3.48
C PRO A 205 -4.92 7.81 4.39
N VAL A 206 -4.15 6.73 4.52
CA VAL A 206 -4.38 5.66 5.49
C VAL A 206 -3.33 5.77 6.58
N LEU A 207 -3.76 5.88 7.83
CA LEU A 207 -2.89 5.99 9.01
C LEU A 207 -2.99 4.71 9.83
N ALA A 208 -1.87 4.00 9.98
CA ALA A 208 -1.76 2.85 10.86
C ALA A 208 -0.83 3.15 12.04
N SER A 209 -1.19 2.70 13.24
CA SER A 209 -0.42 2.84 14.47
C SER A 209 -0.11 1.48 15.07
N PHE A 210 1.13 1.32 15.53
CA PHE A 210 1.62 0.10 16.17
C PHE A 210 2.27 0.45 17.51
N ARG A 211 2.20 -0.48 18.48
CA ARG A 211 2.88 -0.38 19.80
C ARG A 211 4.24 -1.02 19.77
#